data_bd374de76704cd7dc06e12d3ecc05fb4
#
_entry.id   bd374de76704cd7dc06e12d3ecc05fb4
#
_cell.length_a   1.000
_cell.length_b   1.000
_cell.length_c   1.000
_cell.angle_alpha   90.00
_cell.angle_beta   90.00
_cell.angle_gamma   90.00
#
_symmetry.space_group_name_H-M   'P 1'
#
loop_
_entity.id
_entity.type
_entity.pdbx_description
1 polymer ?
#
loop_
_entity_poly.entity_id
_entity_poly.type
_entity_poly.pdbx_seq_one_letter_code
_entity_poly.pdbx_strand_id
1 'polypeptide(L)'
;MMDANKIQILVQEGEGLTVEFKEHYTPRIDEDMVAFANTKGGVILLGVRDDRTVSGEKLTNDLKARINSVARNCNPPVQVKIKQLQNIIAIEVPQGEEKPYNCSSGYFRRLDGTTQKMTNHELRTMFQEHEATPFEEKVNKDVTWDDISKEKIQNFLKEADISIRKIAPRDMLTSLGIALNDKITNAGVLFFADNPRHL
;
A
#
# COMPACT_ATOMS: atom_id res chain seq x y z
N MET A 1 6.02 -11.31 -20.12
CA MET A 1 6.61 -10.10 -20.72
C MET A 1 5.58 -9.52 -21.68
N MET A 2 5.34 -8.20 -21.67
CA MET A 2 4.40 -7.58 -22.61
C MET A 2 4.97 -7.65 -24.03
N ASP A 3 4.20 -8.20 -24.96
CA ASP A 3 4.52 -8.31 -26.39
C ASP A 3 3.32 -7.90 -27.27
N ALA A 4 3.48 -7.85 -28.59
CA ALA A 4 2.47 -7.38 -29.51
C ALA A 4 1.19 -8.24 -29.49
N ASN A 5 1.31 -9.56 -29.35
CA ASN A 5 0.16 -10.46 -29.31
C ASN A 5 -0.68 -10.22 -28.04
N LYS A 6 -0.01 -10.05 -26.89
CA LYS A 6 -0.69 -9.74 -25.64
C LYS A 6 -1.44 -8.42 -25.69
N ILE A 7 -0.86 -7.39 -26.34
CA ILE A 7 -1.56 -6.10 -26.51
C ILE A 7 -2.83 -6.27 -27.37
N GLN A 8 -2.76 -7.02 -28.46
CA GLN A 8 -3.96 -7.26 -29.30
C GLN A 8 -5.09 -7.92 -28.50
N ILE A 9 -4.75 -8.90 -27.65
CA ILE A 9 -5.72 -9.53 -26.75
C ILE A 9 -6.32 -8.50 -25.79
N LEU A 10 -5.49 -7.69 -25.14
CA LEU A 10 -5.95 -6.66 -24.19
C LEU A 10 -6.86 -5.61 -24.87
N VAL A 11 -6.53 -5.19 -26.08
CA VAL A 11 -7.39 -4.28 -26.86
C VAL A 11 -8.73 -4.93 -27.21
N GLN A 12 -8.74 -6.23 -27.53
CA GLN A 12 -9.99 -6.97 -27.81
C GLN A 12 -10.85 -7.14 -26.56
N GLU A 13 -10.23 -7.44 -25.41
CA GLU A 13 -10.95 -7.59 -24.13
C GLU A 13 -11.54 -6.25 -23.66
N GLY A 14 -10.84 -5.13 -23.91
CA GLY A 14 -11.27 -3.81 -23.51
C GLY A 14 -10.78 -3.37 -22.16
N GLU A 15 -11.21 -2.18 -21.73
CA GLU A 15 -10.90 -1.64 -20.41
C GLU A 15 -11.46 -2.51 -19.30
N GLY A 16 -10.76 -2.52 -18.16
CA GLY A 16 -11.15 -3.35 -17.04
C GLY A 16 -10.34 -3.02 -15.78
N LEU A 17 -10.35 -3.93 -14.83
CA LEU A 17 -9.67 -3.74 -13.55
C LEU A 17 -8.16 -3.52 -13.70
N THR A 18 -7.55 -4.10 -14.74
CA THR A 18 -6.09 -4.08 -14.97
C THR A 18 -5.69 -3.45 -16.30
N VAL A 19 -6.63 -2.90 -17.07
CA VAL A 19 -6.37 -2.28 -18.37
C VAL A 19 -7.09 -0.95 -18.47
N GLU A 20 -6.39 0.06 -18.96
CA GLU A 20 -6.91 1.40 -19.23
C GLU A 20 -6.45 1.86 -20.62
N PHE A 21 -7.33 2.48 -21.39
CA PHE A 21 -7.03 3.06 -22.71
C PHE A 21 -6.93 4.57 -22.63
N LYS A 22 -6.03 5.13 -23.39
CA LYS A 22 -5.92 6.59 -23.59
C LYS A 22 -5.55 6.85 -25.04
N GLU A 23 -6.32 7.66 -25.72
CA GLU A 23 -5.98 8.06 -27.10
C GLU A 23 -4.65 8.78 -27.15
N HIS A 24 -4.41 9.69 -26.19
CA HIS A 24 -3.18 10.49 -26.07
C HIS A 24 -2.73 10.61 -24.61
N TYR A 25 -1.46 10.92 -24.45
CA TYR A 25 -0.93 11.25 -23.12
C TYR A 25 -1.60 12.50 -22.54
N THR A 26 -1.98 12.41 -21.27
CA THR A 26 -2.39 13.55 -20.45
C THR A 26 -1.64 13.52 -19.11
N PRO A 27 -1.35 14.68 -18.48
CA PRO A 27 -0.73 14.68 -17.14
C PRO A 27 -1.54 13.93 -16.07
N ARG A 28 -2.85 13.79 -16.24
CA ARG A 28 -3.75 13.08 -15.32
C ARG A 28 -3.60 11.54 -15.34
N ILE A 29 -2.67 11.04 -16.15
CA ILE A 29 -2.30 9.61 -16.15
C ILE A 29 -1.77 9.13 -14.77
N ASP A 30 -1.34 10.07 -13.91
CA ASP A 30 -0.95 9.80 -12.53
C ASP A 30 -2.11 9.23 -11.69
N GLU A 31 -3.34 9.65 -11.94
CA GLU A 31 -4.54 9.13 -11.28
C GLU A 31 -4.72 7.62 -11.58
N ASP A 32 -4.50 7.22 -12.85
CA ASP A 32 -4.57 5.81 -13.27
C ASP A 32 -3.37 5.01 -12.72
N MET A 33 -2.17 5.60 -12.70
CA MET A 33 -0.98 4.96 -12.15
C MET A 33 -1.15 4.64 -10.66
N VAL A 34 -1.59 5.62 -9.85
CA VAL A 34 -1.83 5.37 -8.42
C VAL A 34 -3.01 4.43 -8.20
N ALA A 35 -4.04 4.48 -9.04
CA ALA A 35 -5.17 3.56 -8.96
C ALA A 35 -4.74 2.11 -9.19
N PHE A 36 -3.88 1.85 -10.18
CA PHE A 36 -3.31 0.53 -10.42
C PHE A 36 -2.38 0.09 -9.29
N ALA A 37 -1.48 0.97 -8.83
CA ALA A 37 -0.58 0.68 -7.72
C ALA A 37 -1.36 0.31 -6.44
N ASN A 38 -2.45 1.01 -6.16
CA ASN A 38 -3.32 0.75 -5.02
C ASN A 38 -4.19 -0.51 -5.15
N THR A 39 -4.30 -1.08 -6.35
CA THR A 39 -5.19 -2.24 -6.58
C THR A 39 -4.35 -3.49 -6.90
N LYS A 40 -4.38 -3.96 -8.12
CA LYS A 40 -3.71 -5.22 -8.56
C LYS A 40 -2.58 -4.97 -9.57
N GLY A 41 -2.19 -3.71 -9.76
CA GLY A 41 -1.39 -3.32 -10.91
C GLY A 41 -2.21 -3.35 -12.19
N GLY A 42 -1.56 -3.02 -13.31
CA GLY A 42 -2.23 -3.02 -14.60
C GLY A 42 -1.36 -2.45 -15.72
N VAL A 43 -2.01 -2.14 -16.83
CA VAL A 43 -1.37 -1.52 -17.99
C VAL A 43 -2.23 -0.39 -18.53
N ILE A 44 -1.59 0.74 -18.85
CA ILE A 44 -2.19 1.84 -19.57
C ILE A 44 -1.69 1.76 -21.03
N LEU A 45 -2.61 1.73 -21.99
CA LEU A 45 -2.31 1.69 -23.40
C LEU A 45 -2.57 3.06 -24.02
N LEU A 46 -1.49 3.79 -24.41
CA LEU A 46 -1.62 5.03 -25.16
C LEU A 46 -1.70 4.75 -26.66
N GLY A 47 -2.53 5.50 -27.36
CA GLY A 47 -2.84 5.30 -28.78
C GLY A 47 -4.02 4.38 -29.03
N VAL A 48 -4.88 4.16 -28.02
CA VAL A 48 -6.10 3.36 -28.10
C VAL A 48 -7.28 4.20 -27.61
N ARG A 49 -8.37 4.21 -28.35
CA ARG A 49 -9.64 4.86 -27.98
C ARG A 49 -10.53 3.91 -27.17
N ASP A 50 -11.52 4.48 -26.50
CA ASP A 50 -12.51 3.74 -25.71
C ASP A 50 -13.31 2.73 -26.56
N ASP A 51 -13.49 3.01 -27.86
CA ASP A 51 -14.11 2.11 -28.83
C ASP A 51 -13.18 0.99 -29.32
N ARG A 52 -11.97 0.88 -28.72
CA ARG A 52 -10.90 -0.07 -29.06
C ARG A 52 -10.21 0.19 -30.40
N THR A 53 -10.50 1.32 -31.05
CA THR A 53 -9.79 1.71 -32.28
C THR A 53 -8.37 2.17 -31.92
N VAL A 54 -7.37 1.65 -32.65
CA VAL A 54 -5.99 2.06 -32.49
C VAL A 54 -5.76 3.35 -33.27
N SER A 55 -5.68 4.48 -32.59
CA SER A 55 -5.30 5.78 -33.17
C SER A 55 -3.79 5.90 -33.37
N GLY A 56 -3.04 5.20 -32.53
CA GLY A 56 -1.59 5.21 -32.54
C GLY A 56 -0.98 6.35 -31.72
N GLU A 57 0.13 6.05 -31.03
CA GLU A 57 0.95 7.03 -30.30
C GLU A 57 2.42 6.61 -30.40
N LYS A 58 3.33 7.60 -30.59
CA LYS A 58 4.76 7.33 -30.75
C LYS A 58 5.52 7.72 -29.48
N LEU A 59 6.28 6.77 -28.95
CA LEU A 59 7.14 6.99 -27.79
C LEU A 59 8.38 7.82 -28.18
N THR A 60 8.34 9.11 -27.89
CA THR A 60 9.50 9.99 -27.97
C THR A 60 10.25 10.02 -26.63
N ASN A 61 11.52 10.45 -26.66
CA ASN A 61 12.28 10.65 -25.41
C ASN A 61 11.61 11.66 -24.48
N ASP A 62 11.01 12.72 -25.02
CA ASP A 62 10.28 13.72 -24.26
C ASP A 62 9.04 13.10 -23.59
N LEU A 63 8.22 12.35 -24.34
CA LEU A 63 7.05 11.68 -23.78
C LEU A 63 7.44 10.67 -22.68
N LYS A 64 8.51 9.89 -22.92
CA LYS A 64 9.05 8.96 -21.92
C LYS A 64 9.51 9.68 -20.66
N ALA A 65 10.17 10.83 -20.80
CA ALA A 65 10.62 11.65 -19.67
C ALA A 65 9.42 12.20 -18.88
N ARG A 66 8.36 12.68 -19.56
CA ARG A 66 7.11 13.16 -18.91
C ARG A 66 6.43 12.05 -18.13
N ILE A 67 6.25 10.86 -18.71
CA ILE A 67 5.64 9.71 -18.04
C ILE A 67 6.42 9.34 -16.77
N ASN A 68 7.76 9.25 -16.88
CA ASN A 68 8.61 8.94 -15.73
C ASN A 68 8.55 10.04 -14.66
N SER A 69 8.51 11.32 -15.05
CA SER A 69 8.39 12.44 -14.10
C SER A 69 7.09 12.38 -13.32
N VAL A 70 5.98 12.13 -14.00
CA VAL A 70 4.67 11.99 -13.37
C VAL A 70 4.65 10.81 -12.39
N ALA A 71 5.17 9.65 -12.77
CA ALA A 71 5.25 8.48 -11.92
C ALA A 71 6.13 8.71 -10.67
N ARG A 72 7.24 9.43 -10.81
CA ARG A 72 8.13 9.80 -9.69
C ARG A 72 7.52 10.83 -8.73
N ASN A 73 6.61 11.67 -9.22
CA ASN A 73 5.93 12.68 -8.41
C ASN A 73 4.75 12.12 -7.60
N CYS A 74 4.38 10.85 -7.82
CA CYS A 74 3.47 10.15 -6.93
C CYS A 74 4.13 9.88 -5.57
N ASN A 75 3.34 9.69 -4.54
CA ASN A 75 3.85 9.41 -3.20
C ASN A 75 3.15 8.17 -2.61
N PRO A 76 3.87 7.07 -2.36
CA PRO A 76 5.24 6.78 -2.82
C PRO A 76 5.41 6.85 -4.33
N PRO A 77 6.65 6.99 -4.87
CA PRO A 77 6.89 6.97 -6.30
C PRO A 77 6.41 5.66 -6.95
N VAL A 78 5.66 5.78 -8.04
CA VAL A 78 5.17 4.61 -8.77
C VAL A 78 6.23 4.11 -9.74
N GLN A 79 6.54 2.82 -9.67
CA GLN A 79 7.44 2.17 -10.63
C GLN A 79 6.67 1.86 -11.92
N VAL A 80 7.21 2.25 -13.06
CA VAL A 80 6.58 1.98 -14.36
C VAL A 80 7.57 1.37 -15.36
N LYS A 81 7.07 0.49 -16.23
CA LYS A 81 7.82 -0.02 -17.38
C LYS A 81 7.12 0.43 -18.65
N ILE A 82 7.85 1.20 -19.48
CA ILE A 82 7.31 1.82 -20.69
C ILE A 82 7.90 1.14 -21.91
N LYS A 83 7.03 0.69 -22.83
CA LYS A 83 7.44 0.04 -24.08
C LYS A 83 6.61 0.55 -25.25
N GLN A 84 7.27 0.75 -26.40
CA GLN A 84 6.59 0.90 -27.67
C GLN A 84 6.35 -0.48 -28.27
N LEU A 85 5.12 -0.79 -28.63
CA LEU A 85 4.73 -2.03 -29.31
C LEU A 85 3.85 -1.65 -30.51
N GLN A 86 4.42 -1.75 -31.72
CA GLN A 86 3.81 -1.19 -32.93
C GLN A 86 3.48 0.30 -32.76
N ASN A 87 2.21 0.68 -32.91
CA ASN A 87 1.72 2.05 -32.77
C ASN A 87 1.15 2.36 -31.38
N ILE A 88 1.30 1.46 -30.39
CA ILE A 88 0.76 1.60 -29.04
C ILE A 88 1.91 1.70 -28.05
N ILE A 89 1.78 2.57 -27.06
CA ILE A 89 2.69 2.62 -25.92
C ILE A 89 2.03 1.90 -24.75
N ALA A 90 2.68 0.86 -24.23
CA ALA A 90 2.27 0.16 -23.03
C ALA A 90 3.05 0.71 -21.83
N ILE A 91 2.32 1.16 -20.81
CA ILE A 91 2.85 1.57 -19.51
C ILE A 91 2.38 0.54 -18.49
N GLU A 92 3.28 -0.38 -18.15
CA GLU A 92 3.02 -1.40 -17.13
C GLU A 92 3.23 -0.80 -15.74
N VAL A 93 2.21 -0.86 -14.89
CA VAL A 93 2.22 -0.40 -13.50
C VAL A 93 2.07 -1.61 -12.60
N PRO A 94 3.07 -1.99 -11.81
CA PRO A 94 2.95 -3.10 -10.87
C PRO A 94 2.01 -2.72 -9.72
N GLN A 95 1.48 -3.74 -9.03
CA GLN A 95 0.87 -3.54 -7.73
C GLN A 95 1.90 -2.96 -6.76
N GLY A 96 1.53 -1.91 -6.05
CA GLY A 96 2.39 -1.27 -5.06
C GLY A 96 2.47 -2.06 -3.75
N GLU A 97 3.63 -2.02 -3.11
CA GLU A 97 3.89 -2.66 -1.82
C GLU A 97 3.62 -1.70 -0.65
N GLU A 98 3.87 -0.41 -0.84
CA GLU A 98 3.77 0.64 0.20
C GLU A 98 2.47 1.45 0.08
N LYS A 99 1.32 0.75 0.04
CA LYS A 99 0.01 1.41 -0.07
C LYS A 99 -0.36 2.19 1.20
N PRO A 100 -1.12 3.29 1.05
CA PRO A 100 -1.72 3.82 -0.17
C PRO A 100 -0.81 4.78 -0.92
N TYR A 101 -0.82 4.67 -2.25
CA TYR A 101 -0.19 5.61 -3.18
C TYR A 101 -1.13 6.79 -3.47
N ASN A 102 -0.56 7.99 -3.65
CA ASN A 102 -1.31 9.17 -4.07
C ASN A 102 -0.57 9.98 -5.15
N CYS A 103 -1.31 10.83 -5.83
CA CYS A 103 -0.79 11.88 -6.71
C CYS A 103 -1.28 13.26 -6.24
N SER A 104 -0.98 14.31 -6.98
CA SER A 104 -1.39 15.68 -6.63
C SER A 104 -2.92 15.84 -6.49
N SER A 105 -3.70 15.05 -7.23
CA SER A 105 -5.17 15.04 -7.20
C SER A 105 -5.76 14.22 -6.05
N GLY A 106 -4.95 13.43 -5.35
CA GLY A 106 -5.33 12.61 -4.20
C GLY A 106 -5.10 11.12 -4.38
N TYR A 107 -5.91 10.31 -3.69
CA TYR A 107 -5.83 8.85 -3.67
C TYR A 107 -6.88 8.25 -4.60
N PHE A 108 -6.47 7.32 -5.45
CA PHE A 108 -7.34 6.64 -6.42
C PHE A 108 -7.18 5.13 -6.33
N ARG A 109 -8.23 4.41 -6.72
CA ARG A 109 -8.25 2.95 -6.84
C ARG A 109 -9.00 2.54 -8.10
N ARG A 110 -8.75 1.31 -8.57
CA ARG A 110 -9.57 0.70 -9.62
C ARG A 110 -10.81 0.04 -8.99
N LEU A 111 -11.98 0.41 -9.46
CA LEU A 111 -13.25 -0.18 -9.07
C LEU A 111 -14.08 -0.39 -10.33
N ASP A 112 -14.57 -1.62 -10.54
CA ASP A 112 -15.41 -1.98 -11.69
C ASP A 112 -14.87 -1.52 -13.06
N GLY A 113 -13.54 -1.58 -13.21
CA GLY A 113 -12.88 -1.18 -14.46
C GLY A 113 -12.65 0.32 -14.62
N THR A 114 -12.96 1.16 -13.62
CA THR A 114 -12.76 2.61 -13.67
C THR A 114 -11.78 3.10 -12.60
N THR A 115 -11.11 4.23 -12.87
CA THR A 115 -10.31 4.94 -11.87
C THR A 115 -11.22 5.82 -11.04
N GLN A 116 -11.31 5.54 -9.73
CA GLN A 116 -12.16 6.28 -8.81
C GLN A 116 -11.36 6.84 -7.63
N LYS A 117 -11.72 8.06 -7.22
CA LYS A 117 -11.15 8.68 -6.03
C LYS A 117 -11.63 7.94 -4.78
N MET A 118 -10.69 7.61 -3.91
CA MET A 118 -10.99 6.91 -2.67
C MET A 118 -11.76 7.80 -1.70
N THR A 119 -12.76 7.21 -1.04
CA THR A 119 -13.45 7.82 0.09
C THR A 119 -12.56 7.83 1.33
N ASN A 120 -12.88 8.68 2.32
CA ASN A 120 -12.16 8.71 3.59
C ASN A 120 -12.21 7.38 4.35
N HIS A 121 -13.27 6.60 4.15
CA HIS A 121 -13.40 5.28 4.77
C HIS A 121 -12.46 4.27 4.12
N GLU A 122 -12.47 4.16 2.80
CA GLU A 122 -11.56 3.28 2.04
C GLU A 122 -10.10 3.59 2.31
N LEU A 123 -9.77 4.89 2.41
CA LEU A 123 -8.42 5.33 2.70
C LEU A 123 -7.97 4.91 4.10
N ARG A 124 -8.82 5.08 5.12
CA ARG A 124 -8.53 4.60 6.49
C ARG A 124 -8.31 3.09 6.53
N THR A 125 -9.20 2.34 5.87
CA THR A 125 -9.06 0.87 5.78
C THR A 125 -7.73 0.48 5.13
N MET A 126 -7.37 1.12 4.01
CA MET A 126 -6.12 0.82 3.31
C MET A 126 -4.89 1.16 4.15
N PHE A 127 -4.89 2.27 4.91
CA PHE A 127 -3.80 2.57 5.84
C PHE A 127 -3.68 1.50 6.93
N GLN A 128 -4.80 1.06 7.51
CA GLN A 128 -4.80 0.02 8.53
C GLN A 128 -4.30 -1.33 8.01
N GLU A 129 -4.71 -1.73 6.79
CA GLU A 129 -4.30 -2.98 6.17
C GLU A 129 -2.81 -3.03 5.77
N HIS A 130 -2.23 -1.86 5.49
CA HIS A 130 -0.83 -1.73 5.03
C HIS A 130 0.08 -1.06 6.05
N GLU A 131 -0.37 -0.92 7.29
CA GLU A 131 0.46 -0.38 8.35
C GLU A 131 1.60 -1.36 8.68
N ALA A 132 2.85 -0.86 8.57
CA ALA A 132 4.04 -1.69 8.73
C ALA A 132 4.18 -2.29 10.14
N THR A 133 3.55 -1.66 11.15
CA THR A 133 3.59 -2.12 12.55
C THR A 133 2.21 -2.66 12.95
N PRO A 134 2.10 -3.94 13.29
CA PRO A 134 0.88 -4.53 13.84
C PRO A 134 0.34 -3.75 15.03
N PHE A 135 -0.98 -3.73 15.21
CA PHE A 135 -1.62 -2.98 16.30
C PHE A 135 -1.04 -3.32 17.67
N GLU A 136 -0.81 -4.59 17.93
CA GLU A 136 -0.25 -5.11 19.18
C GLU A 136 1.18 -4.65 19.46
N GLU A 137 1.98 -4.40 18.44
CA GLU A 137 3.37 -3.94 18.56
C GLU A 137 3.51 -2.42 18.70
N LYS A 138 2.43 -1.66 18.44
CA LYS A 138 2.46 -0.21 18.60
C LYS A 138 2.62 0.17 20.06
N VAL A 139 3.48 1.16 20.31
CA VAL A 139 3.63 1.76 21.63
C VAL A 139 2.36 2.52 22.01
N ASN A 140 1.78 2.18 23.17
CA ASN A 140 0.71 2.97 23.76
C ASN A 140 1.29 4.25 24.39
N LYS A 141 0.66 5.39 24.11
CA LYS A 141 1.15 6.70 24.59
C LYS A 141 0.59 7.11 25.95
N ASP A 142 -0.52 6.48 26.33
CA ASP A 142 -1.33 6.86 27.49
C ASP A 142 -1.09 5.94 28.69
N VAL A 143 -0.31 4.85 28.52
CA VAL A 143 -0.02 3.85 29.55
C VAL A 143 1.47 3.84 29.91
N THR A 144 1.74 3.79 31.19
CA THR A 144 3.07 3.72 31.78
C THR A 144 3.28 2.39 32.52
N TRP A 145 4.50 2.15 33.04
CA TRP A 145 4.78 0.97 33.85
C TRP A 145 4.00 0.92 35.18
N ASP A 146 3.53 2.07 35.67
CA ASP A 146 2.73 2.14 36.91
C ASP A 146 1.31 1.63 36.70
N ASP A 147 0.83 1.59 35.46
CA ASP A 147 -0.48 1.08 35.08
C ASP A 147 -0.46 -0.45 34.82
N ILE A 148 0.71 -1.08 34.93
CA ILE A 148 0.91 -2.51 34.64
C ILE A 148 0.82 -3.33 35.93
N SER A 149 -0.09 -4.29 35.92
CA SER A 149 -0.37 -5.18 37.06
C SER A 149 0.76 -6.17 37.34
N LYS A 150 1.41 -6.02 38.46
CA LYS A 150 2.43 -6.97 38.94
C LYS A 150 1.85 -8.37 39.15
N GLU A 151 0.60 -8.46 39.60
CA GLU A 151 -0.12 -9.72 39.81
C GLU A 151 -0.33 -10.46 38.50
N LYS A 152 -0.83 -9.79 37.47
CA LYS A 152 -1.02 -10.39 36.12
C LYS A 152 0.30 -10.92 35.55
N ILE A 153 1.37 -10.16 35.71
CA ILE A 153 2.72 -10.59 35.29
C ILE A 153 3.14 -11.85 36.02
N GLN A 154 3.00 -11.87 37.37
CA GLN A 154 3.39 -13.02 38.16
C GLN A 154 2.60 -14.28 37.80
N ASN A 155 1.28 -14.15 37.60
CA ASN A 155 0.43 -15.25 37.17
C ASN A 155 0.84 -15.80 35.81
N PHE A 156 1.07 -14.91 34.82
CA PHE A 156 1.56 -15.30 33.52
C PHE A 156 2.87 -16.09 33.59
N LEU A 157 3.83 -15.61 34.37
CA LEU A 157 5.14 -16.23 34.51
C LEU A 157 5.04 -17.63 35.17
N LYS A 158 4.13 -17.76 36.13
CA LYS A 158 3.87 -19.04 36.80
C LYS A 158 3.23 -20.04 35.81
N GLU A 159 2.24 -19.63 35.05
CA GLU A 159 1.57 -20.48 34.08
C GLU A 159 2.47 -20.86 32.88
N ALA A 160 3.32 -19.95 32.47
CA ALA A 160 4.28 -20.18 31.38
C ALA A 160 5.54 -20.96 31.79
N ASP A 161 5.62 -21.37 33.07
CA ASP A 161 6.79 -22.06 33.68
C ASP A 161 8.13 -21.31 33.43
N ILE A 162 8.05 -19.98 33.40
CA ILE A 162 9.21 -19.12 33.19
C ILE A 162 9.88 -18.81 34.53
N SER A 163 11.08 -19.33 34.72
CA SER A 163 11.88 -19.12 35.94
C SER A 163 12.68 -17.82 35.86
N ILE A 164 12.31 -16.79 36.64
CA ILE A 164 12.93 -15.45 36.68
C ILE A 164 14.25 -15.40 37.45
N ARG A 165 14.98 -16.49 37.61
CA ARG A 165 16.16 -16.45 38.50
C ARG A 165 17.31 -15.55 38.08
N LYS A 166 17.30 -14.97 36.85
CA LYS A 166 18.42 -14.17 36.30
C LYS A 166 18.08 -12.98 35.41
N ILE A 167 16.80 -12.71 35.11
CA ILE A 167 16.40 -11.64 34.17
C ILE A 167 15.47 -10.67 34.89
N ALA A 168 15.70 -9.36 34.75
CA ALA A 168 14.79 -8.36 35.29
C ALA A 168 13.40 -8.49 34.61
N PRO A 169 12.28 -8.36 35.34
CA PRO A 169 10.95 -8.46 34.76
C PRO A 169 10.71 -7.57 33.53
N ARG A 170 11.27 -6.36 33.52
CA ARG A 170 11.17 -5.43 32.37
C ARG A 170 11.88 -5.96 31.13
N ASP A 171 13.09 -6.48 31.27
CA ASP A 171 13.86 -7.02 30.14
C ASP A 171 13.16 -8.22 29.51
N MET A 172 12.57 -9.05 30.35
CA MET A 172 11.79 -10.19 29.91
C MET A 172 10.52 -9.76 29.17
N LEU A 173 9.75 -8.82 29.70
CA LEU A 173 8.56 -8.28 29.06
C LEU A 173 8.89 -7.61 27.72
N THR A 174 10.06 -6.94 27.64
CA THR A 174 10.58 -6.38 26.39
C THR A 174 10.88 -7.49 25.39
N SER A 175 11.48 -8.60 25.82
CA SER A 175 11.78 -9.73 24.92
C SER A 175 10.52 -10.45 24.41
N LEU A 176 9.39 -10.33 25.11
CA LEU A 176 8.06 -10.84 24.72
C LEU A 176 7.25 -9.84 23.87
N GLY A 177 7.83 -8.69 23.51
CA GLY A 177 7.11 -7.66 22.72
C GLY A 177 6.08 -6.85 23.51
N ILE A 178 6.04 -7.01 24.84
CA ILE A 178 5.13 -6.29 25.76
C ILE A 178 5.56 -4.85 25.97
N ALA A 179 6.85 -4.57 25.76
CA ALA A 179 7.42 -3.22 25.78
C ALA A 179 8.46 -3.06 24.67
N LEU A 180 8.60 -1.84 24.18
CA LEU A 180 9.59 -1.43 23.19
C LEU A 180 10.25 -0.12 23.64
N ASN A 181 11.58 -0.08 23.73
CA ASN A 181 12.31 1.11 24.19
C ASN A 181 11.79 1.69 25.53
N ASP A 182 11.56 0.83 26.51
CA ASP A 182 11.00 1.13 27.84
C ASP A 182 9.56 1.71 27.84
N LYS A 183 8.84 1.59 26.73
CA LYS A 183 7.43 2.01 26.59
C LYS A 183 6.55 0.78 26.39
N ILE A 184 5.35 0.80 26.98
CA ILE A 184 4.40 -0.29 26.88
C ILE A 184 3.77 -0.34 25.48
N THR A 185 3.67 -1.53 24.89
CA THR A 185 2.95 -1.76 23.64
C THR A 185 1.45 -2.01 23.90
N ASN A 186 0.62 -1.96 22.85
CA ASN A 186 -0.79 -2.29 22.98
C ASN A 186 -0.99 -3.74 23.47
N ALA A 187 -0.12 -4.69 23.07
CA ALA A 187 -0.11 -6.02 23.66
C ALA A 187 0.12 -5.97 25.19
N GLY A 188 1.06 -5.13 25.63
CA GLY A 188 1.32 -4.92 27.06
C GLY A 188 0.10 -4.42 27.81
N VAL A 189 -0.64 -3.48 27.22
CA VAL A 189 -1.89 -2.96 27.80
C VAL A 189 -2.96 -4.05 27.87
N LEU A 190 -3.19 -4.77 26.76
CA LEU A 190 -4.23 -5.80 26.69
C LEU A 190 -4.05 -6.91 27.74
N PHE A 191 -2.82 -7.38 27.90
CA PHE A 191 -2.54 -8.53 28.77
C PHE A 191 -2.26 -8.14 30.21
N PHE A 192 -1.63 -7.00 30.45
CA PHE A 192 -1.04 -6.70 31.76
C PHE A 192 -1.50 -5.39 32.40
N ALA A 193 -2.18 -4.47 31.70
CA ALA A 193 -2.69 -3.27 32.36
C ALA A 193 -3.78 -3.60 33.39
N ASP A 194 -3.82 -2.85 34.51
CA ASP A 194 -4.89 -2.94 35.49
C ASP A 194 -6.25 -2.58 34.85
N ASN A 195 -6.25 -1.58 33.99
CA ASN A 195 -7.42 -1.19 33.21
C ASN A 195 -7.09 -1.10 31.70
N PRO A 196 -7.48 -2.09 30.87
CA PRO A 196 -7.17 -2.11 29.44
C PRO A 196 -8.03 -1.14 28.59
N ARG A 197 -8.90 -0.32 29.21
CA ARG A 197 -9.77 0.65 28.50
C ARG A 197 -9.02 1.84 27.91
N HIS A 198 -7.70 1.90 28.03
CA HIS A 198 -6.82 2.90 27.42
C HIS A 198 -6.39 2.54 26.00
N LEU A 199 -7.01 1.55 25.35
CA LEU A 199 -6.77 1.15 23.96
C LEU A 199 -7.72 1.84 23.00
#